data_2245a7b1b04b8b3911f6cc815a1567df
#
_entry.id   2245a7b1b04b8b3911f6cc815a1567df
#
_cell.length_a   1.000
_cell.length_b   1.000
_cell.length_c   1.000
_cell.angle_alpha   90.00
_cell.angle_beta   90.00
_cell.angle_gamma   90.00
#
_symmetry.space_group_name_H-M   'P 1'
#
loop_
_entity.id
_entity.type
_entity.pdbx_description
1 polymer ?
#
loop_
_entity_poly.entity_id
_entity_poly.type
_entity_poly.pdbx_seq_one_letter_code
_entity_poly.pdbx_strand_id
1 'polypeptide(L)'
;MLKKQKPLSTLTFDDRLAKAANDHVNDLGPKGLFSHDSTDGKNASERIEKYLEWETACAENIELGSQTGQDVIISLLVDDGLEKKIHREHLFREELTHFGVSAGPHKDFETIVVIDYTGGIRDLGKPFFDKSTYKYDFPSDLEKKKEKNTKPKSSYQLQD
;
A
#
# COMPACT_ATOMS: atom_id res chain seq x y z
N MET A 1 -13.72 -6.15 -15.39
CA MET A 1 -12.91 -6.94 -14.43
C MET A 1 -13.80 -7.47 -13.30
N LEU A 2 -14.41 -6.62 -12.48
CA LEU A 2 -15.15 -7.06 -11.27
C LEU A 2 -16.27 -8.10 -11.53
N LYS A 3 -16.98 -8.00 -12.63
CA LYS A 3 -18.05 -8.98 -12.98
C LYS A 3 -17.59 -10.43 -13.17
N LYS A 4 -16.28 -10.65 -13.34
CA LYS A 4 -15.68 -11.99 -13.54
C LYS A 4 -14.78 -12.39 -12.35
N GLN A 5 -14.67 -11.54 -11.34
CA GLN A 5 -13.88 -11.82 -10.15
C GLN A 5 -14.51 -12.95 -9.37
N LYS A 6 -13.73 -13.99 -9.09
CA LYS A 6 -14.15 -15.07 -8.19
C LYS A 6 -14.09 -14.56 -6.75
N PRO A 7 -14.93 -15.11 -5.87
CA PRO A 7 -14.81 -14.85 -4.45
C PRO A 7 -13.41 -15.20 -3.96
N LEU A 8 -12.83 -14.32 -3.15
CA LEU A 8 -11.55 -14.52 -2.47
C LEU A 8 -11.77 -14.77 -0.98
N SER A 9 -10.79 -15.38 -0.34
CA SER A 9 -10.77 -15.46 1.11
C SER A 9 -10.67 -14.07 1.73
N THR A 10 -11.30 -13.88 2.89
CA THR A 10 -11.17 -12.63 3.65
C THR A 10 -9.72 -12.45 4.10
N LEU A 11 -9.18 -11.25 3.94
CA LEU A 11 -7.87 -10.89 4.48
C LEU A 11 -7.91 -10.86 6.01
N THR A 12 -6.86 -11.34 6.64
CA THR A 12 -6.67 -11.29 8.09
C THR A 12 -5.90 -10.04 8.47
N PHE A 13 -6.44 -9.27 9.43
CA PHE A 13 -5.71 -8.11 9.97
C PHE A 13 -4.55 -8.56 10.87
N ASP A 14 -3.39 -7.89 10.74
CA ASP A 14 -2.20 -8.12 11.57
C ASP A 14 -1.63 -6.80 12.09
N ASP A 15 -1.52 -6.68 13.41
CA ASP A 15 -1.00 -5.48 14.09
C ASP A 15 0.43 -5.12 13.70
N ARG A 16 1.24 -6.09 13.29
CA ARG A 16 2.64 -5.88 12.90
C ARG A 16 2.72 -5.21 11.53
N LEU A 17 1.84 -5.60 10.61
CA LEU A 17 1.68 -4.90 9.33
C LEU A 17 1.16 -3.47 9.54
N ALA A 18 0.21 -3.28 10.46
CA ALA A 18 -0.27 -1.94 10.81
C ALA A 18 0.85 -1.07 11.41
N LYS A 19 1.79 -1.64 12.15
CA LYS A 19 2.98 -0.90 12.63
C LYS A 19 3.92 -0.50 11.49
N ALA A 20 4.14 -1.38 10.51
CA ALA A 20 4.95 -1.04 9.34
C ALA A 20 4.31 0.09 8.52
N ALA A 21 3.01 0.00 8.27
CA ALA A 21 2.22 1.06 7.64
C ALA A 21 2.30 2.37 8.42
N ASN A 22 2.22 2.32 9.76
CA ASN A 22 2.31 3.50 10.61
C ASN A 22 3.69 4.17 10.59
N ASP A 23 4.77 3.40 10.52
CA ASP A 23 6.12 3.96 10.34
C ASP A 23 6.16 4.80 9.05
N HIS A 24 5.54 4.33 7.97
CA HIS A 24 5.53 5.04 6.70
C HIS A 24 4.63 6.28 6.69
N VAL A 25 3.44 6.19 7.29
CA VAL A 25 2.56 7.34 7.51
C VAL A 25 3.28 8.46 8.27
N ASN A 26 3.97 8.11 9.37
CA ASN A 26 4.69 9.07 10.21
C ASN A 26 5.95 9.64 9.52
N ASP A 27 6.55 8.89 8.60
CA ASP A 27 7.69 9.36 7.83
C ASP A 27 7.27 10.34 6.73
N LEU A 28 6.25 10.02 5.94
CA LEU A 28 5.89 10.78 4.75
C LEU A 28 4.89 11.91 5.02
N GLY A 29 3.87 11.63 5.83
CA GLY A 29 2.73 12.54 6.04
C GLY A 29 3.15 13.97 6.44
N PRO A 30 3.92 14.16 7.53
CA PRO A 30 4.36 15.49 7.96
C PRO A 30 5.25 16.22 6.96
N LYS A 31 5.93 15.48 6.09
CA LYS A 31 6.83 16.04 5.07
C LYS A 31 6.10 16.39 3.77
N GLY A 32 4.85 15.98 3.61
CA GLY A 32 4.09 16.15 2.37
C GLY A 32 4.63 15.30 1.22
N LEU A 33 5.18 14.13 1.51
CA LEU A 33 5.77 13.23 0.53
C LEU A 33 4.81 12.11 0.14
N PHE A 34 4.95 11.65 -1.10
CA PHE A 34 4.26 10.49 -1.65
C PHE A 34 5.29 9.58 -2.34
N SER A 35 5.52 8.41 -1.78
CA SER A 35 6.49 7.44 -2.28
C SER A 35 6.24 6.08 -1.62
N HIS A 36 6.60 4.99 -2.28
CA HIS A 36 6.71 3.67 -1.66
C HIS A 36 8.01 3.48 -0.88
N ASP A 37 9.03 4.31 -1.15
CA ASP A 37 10.26 4.32 -0.39
C ASP A 37 10.18 5.33 0.75
N SER A 38 10.65 4.92 1.92
CA SER A 38 10.84 5.79 3.08
C SER A 38 11.96 6.80 2.85
N THR A 39 11.99 7.88 3.64
CA THR A 39 13.04 8.90 3.51
C THR A 39 14.44 8.38 3.88
N ASP A 40 14.55 7.24 4.58
CA ASP A 40 15.80 6.54 4.85
C ASP A 40 16.19 5.55 3.73
N GLY A 41 15.41 5.51 2.64
CA GLY A 41 15.65 4.67 1.46
C GLY A 41 15.10 3.24 1.55
N LYS A 42 14.43 2.87 2.64
CA LYS A 42 13.83 1.54 2.77
C LYS A 42 12.52 1.45 2.00
N ASN A 43 12.35 0.36 1.27
CA ASN A 43 11.10 0.01 0.61
C ASN A 43 10.08 -0.62 1.58
N ALA A 44 8.85 -0.86 1.13
CA ALA A 44 7.80 -1.43 1.97
C ALA A 44 8.15 -2.81 2.54
N SER A 45 8.80 -3.68 1.75
CA SER A 45 9.23 -5.01 2.24
C SER A 45 10.20 -4.88 3.42
N GLU A 46 11.17 -3.99 3.33
CA GLU A 46 12.16 -3.77 4.40
C GLU A 46 11.52 -3.16 5.66
N ARG A 47 10.47 -2.34 5.51
CA ARG A 47 9.68 -1.85 6.65
C ARG A 47 8.90 -2.96 7.32
N ILE A 48 8.22 -3.80 6.53
CA ILE A 48 7.45 -4.96 7.01
C ILE A 48 8.37 -5.94 7.72
N GLU A 49 9.54 -6.23 7.17
CA GLU A 49 10.53 -7.17 7.71
C GLU A 49 11.14 -6.73 9.05
N LYS A 50 10.96 -5.48 9.44
CA LYS A 50 11.28 -5.02 10.79
C LYS A 50 10.38 -5.66 11.87
N TYR A 51 9.18 -6.09 11.52
CA TYR A 51 8.15 -6.56 12.44
C TYR A 51 7.77 -8.03 12.28
N LEU A 52 7.85 -8.56 11.07
CA LEU A 52 7.52 -9.95 10.74
C LEU A 52 8.27 -10.38 9.48
N GLU A 53 8.27 -11.68 9.20
CA GLU A 53 8.67 -12.22 7.91
C GLU A 53 7.42 -12.61 7.11
N TRP A 54 7.38 -12.22 5.83
CA TRP A 54 6.34 -12.64 4.90
C TRP A 54 6.79 -13.88 4.09
N GLU A 55 5.81 -14.69 3.59
CA GLU A 55 6.14 -15.97 2.97
C GLU A 55 6.12 -15.96 1.44
N THR A 56 5.06 -15.46 0.82
CA THR A 56 4.85 -15.63 -0.64
C THR A 56 4.87 -14.33 -1.42
N ALA A 57 4.28 -13.28 -0.87
CA ALA A 57 4.14 -11.99 -1.53
C ALA A 57 4.09 -10.86 -0.51
N CYS A 58 4.41 -9.65 -1.00
CA CYS A 58 4.30 -8.42 -0.23
C CYS A 58 3.86 -7.32 -1.21
N ALA A 59 2.98 -6.43 -0.75
CA ALA A 59 2.47 -5.32 -1.54
C ALA A 59 2.08 -4.15 -0.64
N GLU A 60 1.98 -2.96 -1.21
CA GLU A 60 1.56 -1.75 -0.51
C GLU A 60 0.62 -0.93 -1.39
N ASN A 61 -0.42 -0.39 -0.78
CA ASN A 61 -1.24 0.68 -1.36
C ASN A 61 -1.08 1.94 -0.51
N ILE A 62 -0.93 3.08 -1.15
CA ILE A 62 -0.95 4.39 -0.52
C ILE A 62 -2.07 5.21 -1.14
N GLU A 63 -2.88 5.84 -0.29
CA GLU A 63 -3.97 6.71 -0.71
C GLU A 63 -3.87 8.06 0.02
N LEU A 64 -4.19 9.14 -0.69
CA LEU A 64 -4.09 10.51 -0.18
C LEU A 64 -5.43 11.23 -0.28
N GLY A 65 -5.83 11.90 0.79
CA GLY A 65 -6.96 12.84 0.79
C GLY A 65 -8.29 12.26 1.20
N SER A 66 -8.46 10.94 1.26
CA SER A 66 -9.71 10.33 1.72
C SER A 66 -9.94 10.53 3.21
N GLN A 67 -11.18 10.85 3.58
CA GLN A 67 -11.58 11.12 4.96
C GLN A 67 -12.22 9.90 5.65
N THR A 68 -12.66 8.92 4.88
CA THR A 68 -13.29 7.69 5.42
C THR A 68 -12.66 6.44 4.81
N GLY A 69 -12.70 5.33 5.55
CA GLY A 69 -12.23 4.05 5.03
C GLY A 69 -13.00 3.59 3.79
N GLN A 70 -14.28 4.00 3.65
CA GLN A 70 -15.07 3.71 2.45
C GLN A 70 -14.49 4.44 1.24
N ASP A 71 -14.13 5.71 1.37
CA ASP A 71 -13.56 6.50 0.29
C ASP A 71 -12.20 5.94 -0.14
N VAL A 72 -11.37 5.52 0.83
CA VAL A 72 -10.10 4.83 0.56
C VAL A 72 -10.32 3.61 -0.33
N ILE A 73 -11.24 2.72 0.05
CA ILE A 73 -11.51 1.50 -0.72
C ILE A 73 -12.09 1.83 -2.10
N ILE A 74 -13.00 2.81 -2.20
CA ILE A 74 -13.53 3.25 -3.49
C ILE A 74 -12.41 3.81 -4.38
N SER A 75 -11.54 4.66 -3.85
CA SER A 75 -10.41 5.22 -4.57
C SER A 75 -9.51 4.13 -5.14
N LEU A 76 -9.10 3.17 -4.30
CA LEU A 76 -8.25 2.04 -4.71
C LEU A 76 -8.94 1.09 -5.71
N LEU A 77 -10.28 0.92 -5.61
CA LEU A 77 -11.06 0.10 -6.55
C LEU A 77 -11.23 0.77 -7.90
N VAL A 78 -11.51 2.06 -7.91
CA VAL A 78 -11.62 2.85 -9.16
C VAL A 78 -10.26 2.94 -9.81
N ASP A 79 -9.22 3.22 -9.01
CA ASP A 79 -7.82 3.27 -9.39
C ASP A 79 -7.61 4.15 -10.65
N ASP A 80 -8.21 5.34 -10.64
CA ASP A 80 -8.19 6.24 -11.79
C ASP A 80 -6.82 6.90 -11.97
N GLY A 81 -6.50 7.24 -13.22
CA GLY A 81 -5.24 7.91 -13.56
C GLY A 81 -4.03 6.97 -13.74
N LEU A 82 -4.11 5.70 -13.37
CA LEU A 82 -3.07 4.71 -13.64
C LEU A 82 -3.45 3.80 -14.81
N GLU A 83 -2.55 3.65 -15.78
CA GLU A 83 -2.75 2.75 -16.93
C GLU A 83 -2.89 1.29 -16.45
N LYS A 84 -1.99 0.86 -15.56
CA LYS A 84 -2.09 -0.39 -14.83
C LYS A 84 -2.84 -0.13 -13.52
N LYS A 85 -3.94 -0.83 -13.30
CA LYS A 85 -4.78 -0.69 -12.10
C LYS A 85 -4.18 -1.47 -10.93
N ILE A 86 -2.97 -1.11 -10.49
CA ILE A 86 -2.15 -1.87 -9.54
C ILE A 86 -2.77 -1.88 -8.15
N HIS A 87 -3.30 -0.74 -7.66
CA HIS A 87 -3.93 -0.71 -6.35
C HIS A 87 -5.15 -1.63 -6.30
N ARG A 88 -5.95 -1.64 -7.38
CA ARG A 88 -7.06 -2.58 -7.53
C ARG A 88 -6.58 -4.02 -7.61
N GLU A 89 -5.48 -4.30 -8.31
CA GLU A 89 -4.92 -5.65 -8.41
C GLU A 89 -4.54 -6.19 -7.03
N HIS A 90 -3.92 -5.39 -6.17
CA HIS A 90 -3.59 -5.80 -4.81
C HIS A 90 -4.83 -6.20 -3.99
N LEU A 91 -5.96 -5.50 -4.16
CA LEU A 91 -7.21 -5.84 -3.46
C LEU A 91 -7.80 -7.20 -3.89
N PHE A 92 -7.44 -7.71 -5.06
CA PHE A 92 -7.96 -8.96 -5.63
C PHE A 92 -6.89 -10.02 -5.88
N ARG A 93 -5.73 -9.88 -5.27
CA ARG A 93 -4.63 -10.81 -5.43
C ARG A 93 -4.76 -11.98 -4.46
N GLU A 94 -4.98 -13.20 -4.99
CA GLU A 94 -5.20 -14.42 -4.21
C GLU A 94 -4.08 -14.76 -3.23
N GLU A 95 -2.84 -14.40 -3.58
CA GLU A 95 -1.65 -14.69 -2.77
C GLU A 95 -1.57 -13.83 -1.51
N LEU A 96 -2.25 -12.67 -1.47
CA LEU A 96 -2.29 -11.80 -0.30
C LEU A 96 -3.35 -12.30 0.66
N THR A 97 -2.95 -12.60 1.89
CA THR A 97 -3.80 -13.21 2.92
C THR A 97 -3.90 -12.37 4.18
N HIS A 98 -2.97 -11.46 4.40
CA HIS A 98 -2.91 -10.59 5.58
C HIS A 98 -2.77 -9.14 5.16
N PHE A 99 -3.26 -8.23 5.99
CA PHE A 99 -3.10 -6.79 5.81
C PHE A 99 -2.92 -6.08 7.14
N GLY A 100 -2.30 -4.91 7.07
CA GLY A 100 -2.30 -3.92 8.13
C GLY A 100 -2.49 -2.53 7.54
N VAL A 101 -3.15 -1.64 8.26
CA VAL A 101 -3.47 -0.31 7.78
C VAL A 101 -3.15 0.74 8.84
N SER A 102 -2.65 1.87 8.38
CA SER A 102 -2.51 3.08 9.20
C SER A 102 -2.92 4.31 8.41
N ALA A 103 -3.46 5.29 9.12
CA ALA A 103 -3.84 6.58 8.57
C ALA A 103 -3.31 7.71 9.46
N GLY A 104 -3.00 8.85 8.85
CA GLY A 104 -2.52 10.01 9.57
C GLY A 104 -2.62 11.29 8.75
N PRO A 105 -2.20 12.43 9.34
CA PRO A 105 -2.23 13.70 8.64
C PRO A 105 -1.18 13.75 7.53
N HIS A 106 -1.55 14.37 6.39
CA HIS A 106 -0.63 14.67 5.31
C HIS A 106 -0.61 16.18 5.05
N LYS A 107 0.59 16.75 4.96
CA LYS A 107 0.79 18.19 4.87
C LYS A 107 0.04 18.86 3.73
N ASP A 108 -0.01 18.22 2.56
CA ASP A 108 -0.57 18.81 1.34
C ASP A 108 -1.94 18.25 0.96
N PHE A 109 -2.33 17.09 1.51
CA PHE A 109 -3.55 16.34 1.14
C PHE A 109 -4.47 16.04 2.32
N GLU A 110 -4.22 16.62 3.50
CA GLU A 110 -4.94 16.41 4.75
C GLU A 110 -4.73 15.02 5.36
N THR A 111 -4.86 13.94 4.57
CA THR A 111 -4.72 12.56 5.01
C THR A 111 -3.77 11.76 4.13
N ILE A 112 -3.09 10.80 4.73
CA ILE A 112 -2.39 9.69 4.07
C ILE A 112 -2.86 8.39 4.71
N VAL A 113 -3.16 7.40 3.88
CA VAL A 113 -3.47 6.04 4.31
C VAL A 113 -2.49 5.10 3.64
N VAL A 114 -1.86 4.24 4.44
CA VAL A 114 -0.97 3.18 3.97
C VAL A 114 -1.57 1.84 4.35
N ILE A 115 -1.63 0.93 3.38
CA ILE A 115 -2.08 -0.45 3.59
C ILE A 115 -0.99 -1.38 3.11
N ASP A 116 -0.38 -2.09 4.06
CA ASP A 116 0.60 -3.14 3.78
C ASP A 116 -0.08 -4.50 3.72
N TYR A 117 0.32 -5.32 2.74
CA TYR A 117 -0.22 -6.65 2.53
C TYR A 117 0.89 -7.69 2.50
N THR A 118 0.58 -8.91 2.97
CA THR A 118 1.48 -10.06 2.80
C THR A 118 0.73 -11.34 2.46
N GLY A 119 1.40 -12.22 1.74
CA GLY A 119 0.98 -13.59 1.51
C GLY A 119 1.65 -14.51 2.53
N GLY A 120 0.95 -14.81 3.62
CA GLY A 120 1.50 -15.51 4.77
C GLY A 120 2.39 -14.63 5.65
N ILE A 121 2.49 -15.02 6.91
CA ILE A 121 3.32 -14.33 7.90
C ILE A 121 4.03 -15.34 8.81
N ARG A 122 5.22 -14.96 9.29
CA ARG A 122 5.97 -15.67 10.31
C ARG A 122 6.53 -14.70 11.33
N ASP A 123 6.78 -15.23 12.52
CA ASP A 123 7.47 -14.47 13.56
C ASP A 123 8.96 -14.34 13.22
N LEU A 124 9.55 -13.21 13.56
CA LEU A 124 10.98 -12.97 13.39
C LEU A 124 11.82 -14.06 14.08
N GLY A 125 12.88 -14.48 13.41
CA GLY A 125 13.85 -15.45 13.95
C GLY A 125 13.46 -16.92 13.81
N LYS A 126 12.34 -17.25 13.13
CA LYS A 126 12.05 -18.63 12.73
C LYS A 126 12.78 -19.01 11.42
N PRO A 127 13.05 -20.31 11.17
CA PRO A 127 13.81 -20.75 10.00
C PRO A 127 13.25 -20.20 8.68
N PHE A 128 14.14 -19.77 7.84
CA PHE A 128 13.91 -19.01 6.61
C PHE A 128 13.49 -19.90 5.44
N PHE A 129 12.51 -19.44 4.65
CA PHE A 129 12.33 -19.87 3.26
C PHE A 129 13.09 -18.91 2.35
N ASP A 130 13.70 -19.43 1.28
CA ASP A 130 14.40 -18.61 0.30
C ASP A 130 13.41 -17.69 -0.43
N LYS A 131 13.47 -16.41 -0.10
CA LYS A 131 12.66 -15.37 -0.73
C LYS A 131 13.14 -14.97 -2.13
N SER A 132 14.28 -15.47 -2.60
CA SER A 132 14.84 -15.12 -3.91
C SER A 132 13.95 -15.54 -5.08
N THR A 133 13.01 -16.46 -4.82
CA THR A 133 12.05 -16.95 -5.81
C THR A 133 10.75 -16.13 -5.86
N TYR A 134 10.53 -15.20 -4.93
CA TYR A 134 9.30 -14.42 -4.84
C TYR A 134 9.44 -13.06 -5.52
N LYS A 135 8.41 -12.70 -6.28
CA LYS A 135 8.36 -11.40 -6.96
C LYS A 135 7.79 -10.35 -6.00
N TYR A 136 8.56 -9.30 -5.78
CA TYR A 136 8.04 -8.05 -5.24
C TYR A 136 7.08 -7.43 -6.25
N ASP A 137 5.91 -7.08 -5.79
CA ASP A 137 4.93 -6.38 -6.63
C ASP A 137 4.76 -4.95 -6.11
N PHE A 138 5.89 -4.24 -6.07
CA PHE A 138 5.85 -2.79 -5.97
C PHE A 138 5.81 -2.24 -7.39
N PRO A 139 5.08 -1.15 -7.62
CA PRO A 139 5.14 -0.46 -8.89
C PRO A 139 6.57 0.11 -9.09
N SER A 140 7.50 -0.75 -9.49
CA SER A 140 8.86 -0.33 -9.90
C SER A 140 8.83 0.68 -11.05
N ASP A 141 7.67 0.82 -11.68
CA ASP A 141 7.41 1.70 -12.81
C ASP A 141 6.96 3.11 -12.39
N LEU A 142 6.78 3.37 -11.10
CA LEU A 142 6.95 4.74 -10.57
C LEU A 142 8.44 5.08 -10.61
N GLU A 143 9.09 4.60 -11.70
CA GLU A 143 10.42 5.05 -12.04
C GLU A 143 10.50 6.57 -11.89
N LYS A 144 11.33 7.02 -10.93
CA LYS A 144 12.32 8.09 -11.15
C LYS A 144 12.06 9.03 -12.35
N LYS A 145 10.82 9.20 -12.76
CA LYS A 145 10.42 10.44 -13.34
C LYS A 145 10.50 11.42 -12.20
N LYS A 146 11.54 12.24 -12.23
CA LYS A 146 11.59 13.57 -11.62
C LYS A 146 10.35 14.31 -12.10
N GLU A 147 9.19 13.93 -11.63
CA GLU A 147 7.96 14.66 -11.85
C GLU A 147 8.06 15.88 -10.96
N LYS A 148 8.31 16.99 -11.65
CA LYS A 148 7.94 18.32 -11.18
C LYS A 148 6.57 18.19 -10.51
N ASN A 149 6.50 18.58 -9.23
CA ASN A 149 5.32 18.77 -8.39
C ASN A 149 4.07 19.16 -9.19
N THR A 150 3.39 18.22 -9.79
CA THR A 150 2.05 18.41 -10.31
C THR A 150 1.11 17.74 -9.31
N LYS A 151 0.44 18.58 -8.52
CA LYS A 151 -0.64 18.15 -7.65
C LYS A 151 -1.56 17.21 -8.41
N PRO A 152 -1.88 16.01 -7.91
CA PRO A 152 -2.94 15.22 -8.49
C PRO A 152 -4.21 16.09 -8.44
N LYS A 153 -4.87 16.24 -9.57
CA LYS A 153 -6.16 16.91 -9.59
C LYS A 153 -7.11 15.98 -8.85
N SER A 154 -7.61 16.42 -7.69
CA SER A 154 -8.77 15.81 -7.06
C SER A 154 -9.87 15.73 -8.11
N SER A 155 -10.25 14.54 -8.54
CA SER A 155 -11.28 14.31 -9.54
C SER A 155 -12.70 14.41 -8.97
N TYR A 156 -12.84 14.80 -7.73
CA TYR A 156 -14.14 15.00 -7.09
C TYR A 156 -14.43 16.49 -6.90
N GLN A 157 -14.71 17.20 -7.98
CA GLN A 157 -15.54 18.39 -7.90
C GLN A 157 -16.99 17.93 -8.07
N LEU A 158 -17.73 17.92 -6.98
CA LEU A 158 -19.20 17.95 -7.05
C LEU A 158 -19.58 19.22 -7.80
N GLN A 159 -20.17 19.07 -8.97
CA GLN A 159 -20.89 20.17 -9.64
C GLN A 159 -22.24 20.27 -8.93
N ASP A 160 -22.54 21.50 -8.47
CA ASP A 160 -23.85 21.92 -7.99
C ASP A 160 -24.93 21.74 -9.08
#